data_09470de5ae2afea6880237bc0f6dc08b
#
_entry.id   09470de5ae2afea6880237bc0f6dc08b
#
_cell.length_a   1.000
_cell.length_b   1.000
_cell.length_c   1.000
_cell.angle_alpha   90.00
_cell.angle_beta   90.00
_cell.angle_gamma   90.00
#
_symmetry.space_group_name_H-M   'P 1'
#
loop_
_entity.id
_entity.type
_entity.pdbx_description
1 polymer ?
#
loop_
_entity_poly.entity_id
_entity_poly.type
_entity_poly.pdbx_seq_one_letter_code
_entity_poly.pdbx_strand_id
1 'polypeptide(L)'
;MRRVRLWGRTHPNAELVQYAEAWARKIQFNTSVDTVREVAKRPHTNPMVTVAIRSDGSVESVTFVVSSGVAEVDEAIRRIVEGQRPYPAFTPVLAREYDVVEIRRTWHFDTSIRLDLLDSARFP
;
A
#
# COMPACT_ATOMS: atom_id res chain seq x y z
N MET A 1 -12.13 -3.90 -18.33
CA MET A 1 -11.54 -3.11 -17.23
C MET A 1 -10.03 -3.11 -17.38
N ARG A 2 -9.45 -1.94 -17.39
CA ARG A 2 -8.01 -1.79 -17.61
C ARG A 2 -7.30 -1.75 -16.26
N ARG A 3 -6.56 -2.81 -15.95
CA ARG A 3 -5.82 -2.94 -14.70
C ARG A 3 -4.34 -2.86 -14.96
N VAL A 4 -3.60 -2.25 -14.02
CA VAL A 4 -2.15 -2.24 -14.07
C VAL A 4 -1.60 -2.69 -12.71
N ARG A 5 -0.52 -3.44 -12.76
CA ARG A 5 0.16 -3.97 -11.56
C ARG A 5 1.46 -3.21 -11.35
N LEU A 6 1.56 -2.55 -10.20
CA LEU A 6 2.80 -1.90 -9.81
C LEU A 6 3.38 -2.71 -8.66
N TRP A 7 4.06 -3.80 -9.02
CA TRP A 7 4.58 -4.78 -8.06
C TRP A 7 6.08 -4.65 -7.84
N GLY A 8 6.78 -3.91 -8.67
CA GLY A 8 8.20 -3.72 -8.55
C GLY A 8 8.55 -2.25 -8.37
N ARG A 9 9.84 -1.98 -8.42
CA ARG A 9 10.39 -0.64 -8.20
C ARG A 9 10.17 0.30 -9.37
N THR A 10 10.19 -0.23 -10.59
CA THR A 10 10.19 0.57 -11.79
C THR A 10 8.99 0.25 -12.67
N HIS A 11 8.52 1.27 -13.33
CA HIS A 11 7.49 1.17 -14.35
C HIS A 11 7.69 2.33 -15.31
N PRO A 12 7.50 2.14 -16.63
CA PRO A 12 7.72 3.22 -17.58
C PRO A 12 6.73 4.38 -17.45
N ASN A 13 5.58 4.15 -16.82
CA ASN A 13 4.58 5.20 -16.64
C ASN A 13 4.87 6.00 -15.37
N ALA A 14 5.41 7.21 -15.53
CA ALA A 14 5.78 8.07 -14.40
C ALA A 14 4.56 8.51 -13.57
N GLU A 15 3.41 8.73 -14.20
CA GLU A 15 2.19 9.10 -13.50
C GLU A 15 1.74 8.00 -12.55
N LEU A 16 1.88 6.74 -12.97
CA LEU A 16 1.56 5.59 -12.16
C LEU A 16 2.46 5.52 -10.93
N VAL A 17 3.77 5.68 -11.13
CA VAL A 17 4.74 5.65 -10.04
C VAL A 17 4.47 6.77 -9.05
N GLN A 18 4.20 7.97 -9.54
CA GLN A 18 3.89 9.12 -8.69
C GLN A 18 2.62 8.89 -7.87
N TYR A 19 1.59 8.29 -8.49
CA TYR A 19 0.37 7.98 -7.76
C TYR A 19 0.63 7.02 -6.60
N ALA A 20 1.37 5.96 -6.87
CA ALA A 20 1.69 4.96 -5.85
C ALA A 20 2.51 5.54 -4.71
N GLU A 21 3.47 6.43 -5.02
CA GLU A 21 4.28 7.10 -4.01
C GLU A 21 3.42 8.03 -3.14
N ALA A 22 2.50 8.77 -3.75
CA ALA A 22 1.60 9.65 -3.01
C ALA A 22 0.65 8.84 -2.11
N TRP A 23 0.15 7.72 -2.61
CA TRP A 23 -0.68 6.80 -1.84
C TRP A 23 0.07 6.27 -0.61
N ALA A 24 1.31 5.82 -0.80
CA ALA A 24 2.13 5.29 0.29
C ALA A 24 2.43 6.37 1.33
N ARG A 25 2.75 7.59 0.90
CA ARG A 25 3.01 8.71 1.81
C ARG A 25 1.78 9.04 2.65
N LYS A 26 0.59 9.02 2.05
CA LYS A 26 -0.63 9.29 2.81
C LYS A 26 -0.78 8.33 3.97
N ILE A 27 -0.55 7.04 3.72
CA ILE A 27 -0.63 6.02 4.76
C ILE A 27 0.43 6.25 5.83
N GLN A 28 1.67 6.48 5.42
CA GLN A 28 2.79 6.67 6.35
C GLN A 28 2.60 7.88 7.25
N PHE A 29 2.09 8.99 6.69
CA PHE A 29 1.93 10.23 7.46
C PHE A 29 0.66 10.27 8.30
N ASN A 30 -0.37 9.51 7.95
CA ASN A 30 -1.67 9.61 8.61
C ASN A 30 -1.98 8.46 9.56
N THR A 31 -1.07 7.51 9.72
CA THR A 31 -1.24 6.44 10.70
C THR A 31 -0.69 6.91 12.04
N SER A 32 -1.49 6.78 13.09
CA SER A 32 -1.10 7.26 14.41
C SER A 32 0.08 6.49 14.98
N VAL A 33 0.88 7.18 15.80
CA VAL A 33 2.00 6.56 16.50
C VAL A 33 1.53 5.41 17.39
N ASP A 34 0.37 5.56 18.01
CA ASP A 34 -0.18 4.52 18.89
C ASP A 34 -0.51 3.26 18.11
N THR A 35 -1.10 3.39 16.92
CA THR A 35 -1.39 2.26 16.06
C THR A 35 -0.12 1.54 15.64
N VAL A 36 0.90 2.30 15.22
CA VAL A 36 2.20 1.73 14.83
C VAL A 36 2.81 0.97 15.99
N ARG A 37 2.79 1.58 17.18
CA ARG A 37 3.38 0.97 18.37
C ARG A 37 2.68 -0.33 18.76
N GLU A 38 1.35 -0.37 18.68
CA GLU A 38 0.58 -1.57 19.00
C GLU A 38 0.93 -2.73 18.05
N VAL A 39 1.08 -2.45 16.77
CA VAL A 39 1.48 -3.47 15.80
C VAL A 39 2.91 -3.92 16.04
N ALA A 40 3.82 -2.98 16.27
CA ALA A 40 5.25 -3.27 16.46
C ALA A 40 5.53 -4.12 17.69
N LYS A 41 4.66 -4.09 18.70
CA LYS A 41 4.82 -4.90 19.91
C LYS A 41 4.66 -6.40 19.63
N ARG A 42 3.95 -6.76 18.58
CA ARG A 42 3.64 -8.17 18.29
C ARG A 42 4.70 -8.74 17.37
N PRO A 43 5.42 -9.78 17.76
CA PRO A 43 6.37 -10.45 16.86
C PRO A 43 5.61 -10.96 15.64
N HIS A 44 6.04 -10.56 14.46
CA HIS A 44 5.39 -10.94 13.22
C HIS A 44 6.36 -10.84 12.05
N THR A 45 6.01 -11.51 10.95
CA THR A 45 6.70 -11.37 9.68
C THR A 45 6.19 -10.11 8.99
N ASN A 46 7.05 -9.40 8.29
CA ASN A 46 6.63 -8.24 7.51
C ASN A 46 5.73 -8.70 6.36
N PRO A 47 4.45 -8.32 6.36
CA PRO A 47 3.53 -8.82 5.35
C PRO A 47 3.71 -8.11 4.02
N MET A 48 3.43 -8.82 2.95
CA MET A 48 3.38 -8.27 1.61
C MET A 48 1.92 -8.15 1.20
N VAL A 49 1.49 -6.94 0.88
CA VAL A 49 0.08 -6.62 0.66
C VAL A 49 -0.10 -5.93 -0.68
N THR A 50 -1.11 -6.36 -1.42
CA THR A 50 -1.54 -5.69 -2.64
C THR A 50 -2.85 -4.96 -2.37
N VAL A 51 -2.85 -3.66 -2.61
CA VAL A 51 -4.06 -2.84 -2.49
C VAL A 51 -4.46 -2.39 -3.89
N ALA A 52 -5.68 -2.71 -4.29
CA ALA A 52 -6.23 -2.31 -5.58
C ALA A 52 -7.08 -1.06 -5.40
N ILE A 53 -6.73 0.00 -6.12
CA ILE A 53 -7.38 1.30 -6.05
C ILE A 53 -8.05 1.60 -7.38
N ARG A 54 -9.32 1.99 -7.34
CA ARG A 54 -10.06 2.41 -8.53
C ARG A 54 -9.73 3.85 -8.89
N SER A 55 -10.03 4.21 -10.12
CA SER A 55 -9.71 5.56 -10.63
C SER A 55 -10.34 6.70 -9.83
N ASP A 56 -11.42 6.44 -9.11
CA ASP A 56 -12.05 7.44 -8.24
C ASP A 56 -11.43 7.49 -6.83
N GLY A 57 -10.42 6.70 -6.56
CA GLY A 57 -9.74 6.64 -5.26
C GLY A 57 -10.35 5.64 -4.28
N SER A 58 -11.42 4.94 -4.66
CA SER A 58 -12.00 3.92 -3.80
C SER A 58 -11.14 2.66 -3.79
N VAL A 59 -11.20 1.93 -2.67
CA VAL A 59 -10.44 0.69 -2.52
C VAL A 59 -11.28 -0.47 -3.03
N GLU A 60 -10.73 -1.19 -4.02
CA GLU A 60 -11.39 -2.39 -4.53
C GLU A 60 -11.12 -3.59 -3.63
N SER A 61 -9.85 -3.77 -3.22
CA SER A 61 -9.46 -4.94 -2.43
C SER A 61 -8.15 -4.71 -1.71
N VAL A 62 -7.97 -5.49 -0.64
CA VAL A 62 -6.72 -5.60 0.11
C VAL A 62 -6.38 -7.08 0.17
N THR A 63 -5.30 -7.49 -0.46
CA THR A 63 -4.91 -8.90 -0.57
C THR A 63 -3.55 -9.13 0.06
N PHE A 64 -3.47 -10.07 0.98
CA PHE A 64 -2.21 -10.45 1.60
C PHE A 64 -1.53 -11.52 0.76
N VAL A 65 -0.47 -11.12 0.07
CA VAL A 65 0.38 -12.07 -0.69
C VAL A 65 1.19 -12.90 0.29
N VAL A 66 1.71 -12.23 1.34
CA VAL A 66 2.37 -12.88 2.47
C VAL A 66 1.75 -12.29 3.72
N SER A 67 1.13 -13.15 4.53
CA SER A 67 0.55 -12.73 5.81
C SER A 67 1.66 -12.42 6.82
N SER A 68 1.36 -11.54 7.79
CA SER A 68 2.23 -11.31 8.93
C SER A 68 2.36 -12.55 9.83
N GLY A 69 1.46 -13.51 9.69
CA GLY A 69 1.35 -14.66 10.57
C GLY A 69 0.57 -14.34 11.84
N VAL A 70 0.10 -13.12 12.02
CA VAL A 70 -0.67 -12.68 13.19
C VAL A 70 -1.94 -11.99 12.70
N ALA A 71 -3.09 -12.59 13.01
CA ALA A 71 -4.38 -12.11 12.51
C ALA A 71 -4.64 -10.65 12.88
N GLU A 72 -4.27 -10.26 14.10
CA GLU A 72 -4.47 -8.88 14.57
C GLU A 72 -3.64 -7.87 13.79
N VAL A 73 -2.44 -8.26 13.36
CA VAL A 73 -1.59 -7.39 12.55
C VAL A 73 -2.19 -7.22 11.15
N ASP A 74 -2.61 -8.33 10.53
CA ASP A 74 -3.23 -8.27 9.21
C ASP A 74 -4.51 -7.43 9.25
N GLU A 75 -5.33 -7.60 10.29
CA GLU A 75 -6.54 -6.83 10.46
C GLU A 75 -6.26 -5.35 10.67
N ALA A 76 -5.20 -5.02 11.42
CA ALA A 76 -4.79 -3.63 11.60
C ALA A 76 -4.45 -2.96 10.27
N ILE A 77 -3.76 -3.69 9.38
CA ILE A 77 -3.42 -3.17 8.06
C ILE A 77 -4.69 -2.90 7.25
N ARG A 78 -5.66 -3.81 7.27
CA ARG A 78 -6.94 -3.57 6.59
C ARG A 78 -7.62 -2.30 7.11
N ARG A 79 -7.65 -2.12 8.43
CA ARG A 79 -8.25 -0.93 9.03
C ARG A 79 -7.52 0.34 8.66
N ILE A 80 -6.18 0.29 8.59
CA ILE A 80 -5.37 1.44 8.17
C ILE A 80 -5.74 1.86 6.75
N VAL A 81 -5.75 0.89 5.83
CA VAL A 81 -6.04 1.16 4.43
C VAL A 81 -7.46 1.69 4.25
N GLU A 82 -8.43 1.02 4.84
CA GLU A 82 -9.84 1.41 4.71
C GLU A 82 -10.18 2.68 5.45
N GLY A 83 -9.51 2.93 6.56
CA GLY A 83 -9.75 4.12 7.37
C GLY A 83 -9.27 5.41 6.73
N GLN A 84 -8.39 5.35 5.76
CA GLN A 84 -7.85 6.54 5.10
C GLN A 84 -8.46 6.79 3.73
N ARG A 85 -9.46 6.01 3.36
CA ARG A 85 -10.19 6.25 2.10
C ARG A 85 -11.13 7.45 2.26
N PRO A 86 -11.45 8.15 1.14
CA PRO A 86 -10.99 7.88 -0.21
C PRO A 86 -9.57 8.36 -0.43
N TYR A 87 -8.88 7.67 -1.32
CA TYR A 87 -7.58 8.11 -1.77
C TYR A 87 -7.75 9.12 -2.90
N PRO A 88 -6.69 9.83 -3.32
CA PRO A 88 -6.81 10.75 -4.43
C PRO A 88 -7.32 10.02 -5.68
N ALA A 89 -8.21 10.67 -6.43
CA ALA A 89 -8.60 10.16 -7.73
C ALA A 89 -7.39 10.18 -8.67
N PHE A 90 -7.39 9.30 -9.66
CA PHE A 90 -6.34 9.32 -10.68
C PHE A 90 -6.34 10.67 -11.40
N THR A 91 -5.16 11.13 -11.82
CA THR A 91 -5.09 12.28 -12.72
C THR A 91 -5.84 11.94 -14.02
N PRO A 92 -6.30 12.94 -14.79
CA PRO A 92 -6.93 12.65 -16.08
C PRO A 92 -6.05 11.81 -17.01
N VAL A 93 -4.75 12.05 -16.99
CA VAL A 93 -3.81 11.26 -17.81
C VAL A 93 -3.83 9.80 -17.40
N LEU A 94 -3.72 9.52 -16.10
CA LEU A 94 -3.71 8.14 -15.59
C LEU A 94 -5.06 7.47 -15.79
N ALA A 95 -6.15 8.19 -15.58
CA ALA A 95 -7.51 7.66 -15.72
C ALA A 95 -7.85 7.28 -17.17
N ARG A 96 -7.20 7.92 -18.15
CA ARG A 96 -7.39 7.55 -19.55
C ARG A 96 -6.77 6.20 -19.88
N GLU A 97 -5.78 5.77 -19.10
CA GLU A 97 -5.08 4.51 -19.38
C GLU A 97 -5.59 3.36 -18.53
N TYR A 98 -5.94 3.62 -17.26
CA TYR A 98 -6.26 2.56 -16.31
C TYR A 98 -7.51 2.85 -15.50
N ASP A 99 -8.23 1.78 -15.18
CA ASP A 99 -9.39 1.83 -14.29
C ASP A 99 -9.05 1.42 -12.88
N VAL A 100 -8.04 0.54 -12.72
CA VAL A 100 -7.59 0.04 -11.41
C VAL A 100 -6.07 -0.06 -11.42
N VAL A 101 -5.48 0.39 -10.32
CA VAL A 101 -4.04 0.22 -10.05
C VAL A 101 -3.87 -0.72 -8.87
N GLU A 102 -3.04 -1.76 -9.03
CA GLU A 102 -2.71 -2.69 -7.96
C GLU A 102 -1.34 -2.35 -7.42
N ILE A 103 -1.28 -1.85 -6.18
CA ILE A 103 -0.04 -1.42 -5.54
C ILE A 103 0.38 -2.49 -4.55
N ARG A 104 1.56 -3.09 -4.77
CA ARG A 104 2.09 -4.13 -3.88
C ARG A 104 3.27 -3.59 -3.09
N ARG A 105 3.18 -3.66 -1.76
CA ARG A 105 4.24 -3.20 -0.87
C ARG A 105 4.43 -4.18 0.29
N THR A 106 5.66 -4.22 0.81
CA THR A 106 5.95 -4.91 2.07
C THR A 106 5.88 -3.90 3.20
N TRP A 107 5.12 -4.22 4.23
CA TRP A 107 4.86 -3.31 5.34
C TRP A 107 5.79 -3.59 6.51
N HIS A 108 6.46 -2.55 6.98
CA HIS A 108 7.36 -2.61 8.12
C HIS A 108 6.86 -1.67 9.21
N PHE A 109 6.75 -2.17 10.43
CA PHE A 109 6.29 -1.40 11.58
C PHE A 109 7.42 -1.30 12.60
N ASP A 110 8.03 -0.13 12.69
CA ASP A 110 9.07 0.18 13.68
C ASP A 110 8.60 1.34 14.54
N THR A 111 9.27 2.50 14.45
CA THR A 111 8.81 3.74 15.06
C THR A 111 7.79 4.44 14.17
N SER A 112 7.75 4.05 12.90
CA SER A 112 6.78 4.53 11.91
C SER A 112 6.51 3.39 10.94
N ILE A 113 5.52 3.58 10.05
CA ILE A 113 5.28 2.62 8.98
C ILE A 113 6.23 2.92 7.83
N ARG A 114 6.83 1.87 7.27
CA ARG A 114 7.57 1.94 6.02
C ARG A 114 6.97 0.95 5.03
N LEU A 115 6.62 1.44 3.85
CA LEU A 115 6.03 0.64 2.78
C LEU A 115 7.06 0.47 1.68
N ASP A 116 7.75 -0.66 1.71
CA ASP A 116 8.85 -0.92 0.79
C ASP A 116 8.38 -1.61 -0.47
N LEU A 117 9.05 -1.29 -1.56
CA LEU A 117 8.91 -2.01 -2.81
C LEU A 117 9.57 -3.38 -2.69
N LEU A 118 9.06 -4.34 -3.45
CA LEU A 118 9.57 -5.69 -3.43
C LEU A 118 11.08 -5.75 -3.65
N ASP A 119 11.59 -4.96 -4.57
CA ASP A 119 13.00 -4.99 -4.97
C ASP A 119 13.93 -4.41 -3.91
N SER A 120 13.48 -3.41 -3.15
CA SER A 120 14.34 -2.67 -2.24
C SER A 120 14.79 -3.52 -1.05
N ALA A 121 14.02 -4.51 -0.68
CA ALA A 121 14.32 -5.36 0.48
C ALA A 121 15.51 -6.29 0.26
N ARG A 122 15.94 -6.50 -0.98
CA ARG A 122 16.99 -7.45 -1.31
C ARG A 122 18.38 -6.87 -1.39
N PHE A 123 18.48 -5.56 -1.37
CA PHE A 123 19.75 -4.89 -1.60
C PHE A 123 20.19 -4.21 -0.32
N PRO A 124 21.21 -4.77 0.33
CA PRO A 124 21.75 -4.16 1.54
C PRO A 124 22.38 -2.80 1.26
#